data_beea9760f92d5b51e44fb314e75305fa
#
_entry.id   beea9760f92d5b51e44fb314e75305fa
#
_cell.length_a   1.000
_cell.length_b   1.000
_cell.length_c   1.000
_cell.angle_alpha   90.00
_cell.angle_beta   90.00
_cell.angle_gamma   90.00
#
_symmetry.space_group_name_H-M   'P 1'
#
loop_
_entity.id
_entity.type
_entity.pdbx_description
1 polymer ?
#
loop_
_entity_poly.entity_id
_entity_poly.type
_entity_poly.pdbx_seq_one_letter_code
_entity_poly.pdbx_strand_id
1 'polypeptide(L)'
;MACRRSLAVLAAGAVAGIAMVLPLQAQTAGALTLQVEGDAIPSPLADSPGDAARGRAVIVNRQVGLCMLCHTGPFPEERAQGNLAPSLAGAGSRWSEGQLRLRVADARRLNPATIMPPTYRVDGLVRVGAAWQGRPVLTAQQVEDVVAFLRTLRD
;
A
#
# COMPACT_ATOMS: atom_id res chain seq x y z
N MET A 1 59.15 49.74 46.38
CA MET A 1 57.73 49.45 46.12
C MET A 1 57.65 48.78 44.77
N ALA A 2 57.57 47.47 44.73
CA ALA A 2 57.54 46.67 43.48
C ALA A 2 56.17 46.05 43.33
N CYS A 3 55.49 46.47 42.26
CA CYS A 3 54.16 45.96 41.86
C CYS A 3 54.33 44.74 40.97
N ARG A 4 53.99 43.54 41.47
CA ARG A 4 53.97 42.30 40.72
C ARG A 4 52.64 42.20 40.00
N ARG A 5 52.68 42.22 38.68
CA ARG A 5 51.53 41.90 37.83
C ARG A 5 51.53 40.40 37.58
N SER A 6 50.47 39.69 38.06
CA SER A 6 50.22 38.30 37.78
C SER A 6 49.52 38.20 36.45
N LEU A 7 50.09 37.49 35.46
CA LEU A 7 49.40 37.07 34.19
C LEU A 7 48.60 35.79 34.48
N ALA A 8 47.29 35.86 34.31
CA ALA A 8 46.43 34.71 34.28
C ALA A 8 46.39 34.17 32.83
N VAL A 9 46.87 32.94 32.65
CA VAL A 9 46.77 32.21 31.38
C VAL A 9 45.42 31.51 31.33
N LEU A 10 44.54 31.96 30.46
CA LEU A 10 43.29 31.30 30.13
C LEU A 10 43.56 30.17 29.13
N ALA A 11 43.46 28.91 29.56
CA ALA A 11 43.48 27.74 28.68
C ALA A 11 42.09 27.58 28.03
N ALA A 12 42.00 27.85 26.76
CA ALA A 12 40.78 27.56 25.95
C ALA A 12 40.79 26.07 25.57
N GLY A 13 39.92 25.27 26.23
CA GLY A 13 39.68 23.89 25.86
C GLY A 13 38.81 23.80 24.61
N ALA A 14 39.35 23.32 23.51
CA ALA A 14 38.58 22.99 22.29
C ALA A 14 37.86 21.67 22.51
N VAL A 15 36.55 21.70 22.67
CA VAL A 15 35.69 20.51 22.65
C VAL A 15 35.45 20.15 21.19
N ALA A 16 36.14 19.13 20.67
CA ALA A 16 35.88 18.55 19.36
C ALA A 16 34.60 17.71 19.44
N GLY A 17 33.49 18.25 18.94
CA GLY A 17 32.23 17.52 18.79
C GLY A 17 32.38 16.50 17.66
N ILE A 18 32.41 15.19 17.99
CA ILE A 18 32.33 14.10 17.03
C ILE A 18 30.85 14.01 16.60
N ALA A 19 30.54 14.54 15.42
CA ALA A 19 29.25 14.34 14.80
C ALA A 19 29.13 12.86 14.38
N MET A 20 28.35 12.07 15.11
CA MET A 20 28.00 10.71 14.76
C MET A 20 27.08 10.74 13.54
N VAL A 21 27.61 10.53 12.34
CA VAL A 21 26.84 10.33 11.13
C VAL A 21 26.27 8.92 11.18
N LEU A 22 25.00 8.81 11.59
CA LEU A 22 24.26 7.55 11.49
C LEU A 22 24.06 7.24 9.99
N PRO A 23 24.41 6.03 9.52
CA PRO A 23 24.13 5.65 8.15
C PRO A 23 22.61 5.63 7.94
N LEU A 24 22.11 6.46 7.04
CA LEU A 24 20.76 6.38 6.54
C LEU A 24 20.64 5.06 5.79
N GLN A 25 20.11 4.03 6.44
CA GLN A 25 19.82 2.77 5.78
C GLN A 25 18.72 3.04 4.76
N ALA A 26 19.11 3.13 3.51
CA ALA A 26 18.18 3.05 2.40
C ALA A 26 17.46 1.70 2.52
N GLN A 27 16.21 1.71 2.96
CA GLN A 27 15.34 0.54 2.87
C GLN A 27 15.21 0.24 1.38
N THR A 28 15.95 -0.75 0.91
CA THR A 28 15.68 -1.35 -0.39
C THR A 28 14.23 -1.77 -0.36
N ALA A 29 13.41 -1.18 -1.22
CA ALA A 29 12.05 -1.64 -1.43
C ALA A 29 12.15 -3.10 -1.87
N GLY A 30 12.00 -4.01 -0.91
CA GLY A 30 12.02 -5.44 -1.16
C GLY A 30 10.92 -5.73 -2.19
N ALA A 31 11.23 -6.52 -3.20
CA ALA A 31 10.24 -6.96 -4.15
C ALA A 31 9.02 -7.48 -3.38
N LEU A 32 7.84 -6.91 -3.66
CA LEU A 32 6.59 -7.32 -3.01
C LEU A 32 6.22 -8.70 -3.54
N THR A 33 6.74 -9.76 -2.91
CA THR A 33 6.52 -11.14 -3.33
C THR A 33 5.17 -11.62 -2.81
N LEU A 34 4.20 -11.79 -3.71
CA LEU A 34 2.91 -12.39 -3.39
C LEU A 34 3.06 -13.91 -3.31
N GLN A 35 2.77 -14.48 -2.14
CA GLN A 35 2.70 -15.93 -1.94
C GLN A 35 1.33 -16.41 -2.43
N VAL A 36 1.30 -16.95 -3.67
CA VAL A 36 0.07 -17.41 -4.32
C VAL A 36 0.00 -18.93 -4.23
N GLU A 37 -1.10 -19.46 -3.72
CA GLU A 37 -1.41 -20.88 -3.65
C GLU A 37 -2.72 -21.15 -4.42
N GLY A 38 -2.61 -21.85 -5.55
CA GLY A 38 -3.72 -22.02 -6.46
C GLY A 38 -4.28 -20.70 -6.96
N ASP A 39 -5.52 -20.37 -6.62
CA ASP A 39 -6.22 -19.14 -6.99
C ASP A 39 -6.38 -18.14 -5.81
N ALA A 40 -5.52 -18.22 -4.79
CA ALA A 40 -5.61 -17.44 -3.56
C ALA A 40 -4.25 -16.94 -3.06
N ILE A 41 -4.26 -15.89 -2.24
CA ILE A 41 -3.19 -15.49 -1.34
C ILE A 41 -3.71 -15.78 0.07
N PRO A 42 -3.29 -16.91 0.71
CA PRO A 42 -3.86 -17.35 1.98
C PRO A 42 -3.51 -16.44 3.15
N SER A 43 -2.28 -15.92 3.17
CA SER A 43 -1.80 -15.06 4.26
C SER A 43 -2.11 -13.59 4.01
N PRO A 44 -2.47 -12.82 5.05
CA PRO A 44 -2.61 -11.38 4.94
C PRO A 44 -1.33 -10.70 4.43
N LEU A 45 -1.50 -9.59 3.72
CA LEU A 45 -0.38 -8.76 3.22
C LEU A 45 0.08 -7.73 4.26
N ALA A 46 -0.75 -7.44 5.25
CA ALA A 46 -0.48 -6.50 6.34
C ALA A 46 -0.55 -7.19 7.70
N ASP A 47 0.18 -6.65 8.67
CA ASP A 47 0.19 -7.16 10.05
C ASP A 47 -1.11 -6.84 10.79
N SER A 48 -1.81 -5.76 10.39
CA SER A 48 -3.07 -5.36 11.00
C SER A 48 -4.26 -5.94 10.23
N PRO A 49 -5.32 -6.37 10.93
CA PRO A 49 -6.55 -6.81 10.29
C PRO A 49 -7.15 -5.75 9.37
N GLY A 50 -7.79 -6.20 8.27
CA GLY A 50 -8.54 -5.34 7.39
C GLY A 50 -9.78 -4.76 8.08
N ASP A 51 -10.11 -3.51 7.75
CA ASP A 51 -11.29 -2.80 8.25
C ASP A 51 -12.26 -2.52 7.10
N ALA A 52 -13.49 -2.98 7.23
CA ALA A 52 -14.49 -2.88 6.17
C ALA A 52 -14.91 -1.43 5.87
N ALA A 53 -14.94 -0.54 6.87
CA ALA A 53 -15.31 0.86 6.64
C ALA A 53 -14.20 1.59 5.86
N ARG A 54 -12.93 1.37 6.22
CA ARG A 54 -11.79 1.88 5.43
C ARG A 54 -11.77 1.29 4.03
N GLY A 55 -12.04 -0.01 3.90
CA GLY A 55 -12.09 -0.68 2.59
C GLY A 55 -13.16 -0.10 1.68
N ARG A 56 -14.34 0.17 2.23
CA ARG A 56 -15.39 0.87 1.49
C ARG A 56 -14.94 2.25 1.02
N ALA A 57 -14.29 3.02 1.90
CA ALA A 57 -13.77 4.33 1.55
C ALA A 57 -12.72 4.27 0.43
N VAL A 58 -11.85 3.26 0.42
CA VAL A 58 -10.90 3.02 -0.68
C VAL A 58 -11.64 2.71 -1.99
N ILE A 59 -12.63 1.83 -1.98
CA ILE A 59 -13.37 1.41 -3.18
C ILE A 59 -14.08 2.59 -3.86
N VAL A 60 -14.77 3.44 -3.09
CA VAL A 60 -15.51 4.59 -3.65
C VAL A 60 -14.59 5.75 -4.03
N ASN A 61 -13.38 5.79 -3.52
CA ASN A 61 -12.41 6.84 -3.84
C ASN A 61 -11.82 6.64 -5.24
N ARG A 62 -12.22 7.50 -6.18
CA ARG A 62 -11.82 7.47 -7.59
C ARG A 62 -10.36 7.86 -7.85
N GLN A 63 -9.64 8.34 -6.84
CA GLN A 63 -8.23 8.73 -6.94
C GLN A 63 -7.30 7.73 -6.25
N VAL A 64 -7.83 6.87 -5.38
CA VAL A 64 -7.07 5.89 -4.62
C VAL A 64 -7.34 4.48 -5.12
N GLY A 65 -8.58 3.97 -4.92
CA GLY A 65 -8.94 2.58 -5.27
C GLY A 65 -9.22 2.38 -6.74
N LEU A 66 -9.75 3.39 -7.43
CA LEU A 66 -10.12 3.37 -8.85
C LEU A 66 -11.22 2.33 -9.21
N CYS A 67 -11.74 1.59 -8.24
CA CYS A 67 -12.63 0.44 -8.43
C CYS A 67 -13.92 0.83 -9.17
N MET A 68 -14.52 1.95 -8.75
CA MET A 68 -15.79 2.45 -9.31
C MET A 68 -15.67 2.99 -10.73
N LEU A 69 -14.46 3.08 -11.30
CA LEU A 69 -14.28 3.42 -12.71
C LEU A 69 -14.71 2.27 -13.62
N CYS A 70 -14.63 1.02 -13.14
CA CYS A 70 -14.91 -0.18 -13.90
C CYS A 70 -16.06 -1.01 -13.32
N HIS A 71 -16.20 -1.06 -11.99
CA HIS A 71 -17.18 -1.91 -11.31
C HIS A 71 -18.43 -1.14 -10.87
N THR A 72 -19.56 -1.86 -10.89
CA THR A 72 -20.76 -1.48 -10.14
C THR A 72 -20.77 -2.19 -8.79
N GLY A 73 -21.62 -1.74 -7.86
CA GLY A 73 -21.81 -2.38 -6.56
C GLY A 73 -22.94 -1.74 -5.77
N PRO A 74 -23.19 -2.19 -4.54
CA PRO A 74 -24.25 -1.68 -3.68
C PRO A 74 -23.83 -0.34 -3.02
N PHE A 75 -23.62 0.66 -3.86
CA PHE A 75 -23.22 2.03 -3.46
C PHE A 75 -24.25 3.02 -3.99
N PRO A 76 -25.43 3.15 -3.35
CA PRO A 76 -26.53 3.96 -3.86
C PRO A 76 -26.20 5.46 -3.95
N GLU A 77 -25.24 5.92 -3.16
CA GLU A 77 -24.73 7.30 -3.20
C GLU A 77 -23.81 7.57 -4.39
N GLU A 78 -23.20 6.50 -4.98
CA GLU A 78 -22.30 6.61 -6.13
C GLU A 78 -23.08 6.51 -7.43
N ARG A 79 -23.51 7.65 -7.98
CA ARG A 79 -24.34 7.68 -9.20
C ARG A 79 -23.61 7.25 -10.46
N ALA A 80 -22.31 7.48 -10.54
CA ALA A 80 -21.51 7.20 -11.72
C ALA A 80 -20.63 5.97 -11.49
N GLN A 81 -21.22 4.78 -11.53
CA GLN A 81 -20.49 3.52 -11.41
C GLN A 81 -20.16 2.98 -12.79
N GLY A 82 -18.94 2.42 -12.95
CA GLY A 82 -18.50 1.78 -14.18
C GLY A 82 -19.24 0.45 -14.44
N ASN A 83 -19.29 0.05 -15.68
CA ASN A 83 -19.92 -1.21 -16.11
C ASN A 83 -19.00 -2.08 -16.99
N LEU A 84 -17.69 -1.81 -16.97
CA LEU A 84 -16.70 -2.57 -17.75
C LEU A 84 -16.33 -3.89 -17.08
N ALA A 85 -16.58 -4.02 -15.78
CA ALA A 85 -16.22 -5.17 -14.96
C ALA A 85 -17.45 -5.71 -14.20
N PRO A 86 -17.41 -6.98 -13.72
CA PRO A 86 -18.51 -7.56 -12.96
C PRO A 86 -18.89 -6.73 -11.72
N SER A 87 -20.17 -6.79 -11.34
CA SER A 87 -20.64 -6.17 -10.10
C SER A 87 -19.90 -6.72 -8.88
N LEU A 88 -19.59 -5.84 -7.92
CA LEU A 88 -19.03 -6.21 -6.62
C LEU A 88 -20.08 -6.80 -5.67
N ALA A 89 -21.40 -6.64 -5.96
CA ALA A 89 -22.45 -7.29 -5.18
C ALA A 89 -22.21 -8.80 -5.12
N GLY A 90 -22.43 -9.41 -3.96
CA GLY A 90 -22.23 -10.85 -3.75
C GLY A 90 -20.77 -11.34 -3.80
N ALA A 91 -19.78 -10.45 -3.82
CA ALA A 91 -18.38 -10.85 -3.88
C ALA A 91 -17.96 -11.74 -2.71
N GLY A 92 -18.48 -11.47 -1.51
CA GLY A 92 -18.20 -12.24 -0.30
C GLY A 92 -18.89 -13.60 -0.26
N SER A 93 -19.90 -13.84 -1.10
CA SER A 93 -20.53 -15.17 -1.27
C SER A 93 -19.78 -16.00 -2.33
N ARG A 94 -19.21 -15.34 -3.34
CA ARG A 94 -18.54 -16.02 -4.47
C ARG A 94 -17.13 -16.49 -4.17
N TRP A 95 -16.39 -15.76 -3.33
CA TRP A 95 -14.95 -16.01 -3.12
C TRP A 95 -14.55 -15.97 -1.66
N SER A 96 -13.60 -16.83 -1.30
CA SER A 96 -12.92 -16.80 -0.01
C SER A 96 -12.07 -15.51 0.13
N GLU A 97 -11.64 -15.24 1.35
CA GLU A 97 -10.78 -14.09 1.65
C GLU A 97 -9.48 -14.10 0.85
N GLY A 98 -8.79 -15.24 0.80
CA GLY A 98 -7.56 -15.39 0.03
C GLY A 98 -7.77 -15.23 -1.47
N GLN A 99 -8.90 -15.69 -1.99
CA GLN A 99 -9.28 -15.51 -3.39
C GLN A 99 -9.60 -14.05 -3.72
N LEU A 100 -10.29 -13.33 -2.82
CA LEU A 100 -10.51 -11.89 -2.94
C LEU A 100 -9.19 -11.13 -2.91
N ARG A 101 -8.30 -11.51 -2.00
CA ARG A 101 -6.98 -10.89 -1.86
C ARG A 101 -6.17 -10.98 -3.15
N LEU A 102 -6.11 -12.16 -3.78
CA LEU A 102 -5.42 -12.30 -5.06
C LEU A 102 -6.08 -11.47 -6.17
N ARG A 103 -7.41 -11.46 -6.25
CA ARG A 103 -8.15 -10.68 -7.25
C ARG A 103 -7.89 -9.18 -7.11
N VAL A 104 -7.84 -8.69 -5.89
CA VAL A 104 -7.54 -7.28 -5.62
C VAL A 104 -6.06 -6.98 -5.88
N ALA A 105 -5.15 -7.78 -5.36
CA ALA A 105 -3.71 -7.51 -5.44
C ALA A 105 -3.16 -7.66 -6.87
N ASP A 106 -3.49 -8.77 -7.55
CA ASP A 106 -3.02 -9.06 -8.92
C ASP A 106 -3.93 -10.04 -9.66
N ALA A 107 -5.03 -9.56 -10.20
CA ALA A 107 -5.96 -10.34 -11.00
C ALA A 107 -5.32 -10.99 -12.24
N ARG A 108 -4.18 -10.48 -12.73
CA ARG A 108 -3.46 -11.05 -13.88
C ARG A 108 -2.88 -12.43 -13.61
N ARG A 109 -2.67 -12.80 -12.35
CA ARG A 109 -2.30 -14.17 -11.98
C ARG A 109 -3.38 -15.19 -12.31
N LEU A 110 -4.65 -14.77 -12.30
CA LEU A 110 -5.80 -15.61 -12.64
C LEU A 110 -6.16 -15.52 -14.11
N ASN A 111 -6.09 -14.33 -14.69
CA ASN A 111 -6.37 -14.07 -16.09
C ASN A 111 -5.37 -13.06 -16.66
N PRO A 112 -4.33 -13.51 -17.37
CA PRO A 112 -3.32 -12.61 -17.97
C PRO A 112 -3.89 -11.57 -18.94
N ALA A 113 -5.05 -11.86 -19.55
CA ALA A 113 -5.73 -10.96 -20.50
C ALA A 113 -6.65 -9.94 -19.81
N THR A 114 -6.78 -9.95 -18.47
CA THR A 114 -7.66 -9.00 -17.79
C THR A 114 -7.21 -7.57 -17.99
N ILE A 115 -8.17 -6.66 -18.12
CA ILE A 115 -7.94 -5.21 -18.13
C ILE A 115 -7.81 -4.64 -16.71
N MET A 116 -8.18 -5.40 -15.66
CA MET A 116 -8.00 -4.98 -14.28
C MET A 116 -6.51 -4.81 -13.98
N PRO A 117 -6.05 -3.61 -13.61
CA PRO A 117 -4.64 -3.41 -13.29
C PRO A 117 -4.28 -4.13 -11.99
N PRO A 118 -3.05 -4.63 -11.84
CA PRO A 118 -2.57 -5.08 -10.53
C PRO A 118 -2.49 -3.88 -9.59
N THR A 119 -3.07 -3.99 -8.41
CA THR A 119 -3.08 -2.88 -7.46
C THR A 119 -1.90 -2.94 -6.49
N TYR A 120 -1.31 -4.12 -6.29
CA TYR A 120 -0.24 -4.32 -5.32
C TYR A 120 1.09 -4.76 -5.95
N ARG A 121 1.08 -5.41 -7.12
CA ARG A 121 2.30 -5.79 -7.83
C ARG A 121 3.00 -4.58 -8.45
N VAL A 122 4.33 -4.53 -8.37
CA VAL A 122 5.17 -3.43 -8.90
C VAL A 122 6.16 -3.88 -9.99
N ASP A 123 6.43 -5.17 -10.10
CA ASP A 123 7.34 -5.77 -11.08
C ASP A 123 6.63 -6.21 -12.37
N GLY A 124 7.38 -6.33 -13.46
CA GLY A 124 6.87 -6.81 -14.75
C GLY A 124 5.78 -5.94 -15.36
N LEU A 125 5.67 -4.68 -14.95
CA LEU A 125 4.74 -3.71 -15.51
C LEU A 125 5.40 -2.89 -16.63
N VAL A 126 4.61 -2.53 -17.65
CA VAL A 126 5.07 -1.70 -18.77
C VAL A 126 4.32 -0.37 -18.79
N ARG A 127 4.97 0.69 -19.29
CA ARG A 127 4.39 2.03 -19.40
C ARG A 127 3.92 2.62 -18.06
N VAL A 128 4.64 2.33 -16.98
CA VAL A 128 4.37 2.90 -15.67
C VAL A 128 4.87 4.35 -15.64
N GLY A 129 4.00 5.27 -15.27
CA GLY A 129 4.36 6.67 -15.09
C GLY A 129 5.46 6.83 -14.02
N ALA A 130 6.38 7.78 -14.22
CA ALA A 130 7.57 7.94 -13.36
C ALA A 130 7.23 8.02 -11.85
N ALA A 131 6.12 8.68 -11.49
CA ALA A 131 5.68 8.79 -10.09
C ALA A 131 5.23 7.47 -9.45
N TRP A 132 4.98 6.42 -10.25
CA TRP A 132 4.44 5.13 -9.82
C TRP A 132 5.44 3.98 -9.99
N GLN A 133 6.62 4.23 -10.53
CA GLN A 133 7.64 3.19 -10.69
C GLN A 133 8.07 2.65 -9.32
N GLY A 134 8.01 1.32 -9.17
CA GLY A 134 8.32 0.62 -7.92
C GLY A 134 7.34 0.87 -6.77
N ARG A 135 6.19 1.49 -7.04
CA ARG A 135 5.16 1.80 -6.03
C ARG A 135 3.84 1.11 -6.38
N PRO A 136 3.23 0.38 -5.44
CA PRO A 136 1.90 -0.19 -5.66
C PRO A 136 0.82 0.91 -5.67
N VAL A 137 -0.31 0.64 -6.33
CA VAL A 137 -1.48 1.53 -6.31
C VAL A 137 -2.11 1.55 -4.92
N LEU A 138 -2.23 0.38 -4.29
CA LEU A 138 -2.73 0.23 -2.92
C LEU A 138 -1.60 -0.25 -2.00
N THR A 139 -1.59 0.23 -0.77
CA THR A 139 -0.73 -0.35 0.27
C THR A 139 -1.25 -1.74 0.68
N ALA A 140 -0.41 -2.54 1.35
CA ALA A 140 -0.82 -3.83 1.91
C ALA A 140 -2.08 -3.70 2.78
N GLN A 141 -2.12 -2.71 3.67
CA GLN A 141 -3.27 -2.45 4.53
C GLN A 141 -4.52 -2.09 3.74
N GLN A 142 -4.40 -1.27 2.69
CA GLN A 142 -5.56 -0.94 1.84
C GLN A 142 -6.10 -2.16 1.10
N VAL A 143 -5.24 -3.10 0.68
CA VAL A 143 -5.71 -4.37 0.10
C VAL A 143 -6.52 -5.16 1.14
N GLU A 144 -6.01 -5.30 2.37
CA GLU A 144 -6.73 -6.02 3.45
C GLU A 144 -8.05 -5.32 3.81
N ASP A 145 -8.07 -3.98 3.87
CA ASP A 145 -9.27 -3.20 4.12
C ASP A 145 -10.34 -3.43 3.03
N VAL A 146 -9.92 -3.39 1.76
CA VAL A 146 -10.80 -3.69 0.61
C VAL A 146 -11.34 -5.12 0.67
N VAL A 147 -10.48 -6.10 0.97
CA VAL A 147 -10.88 -7.51 1.14
C VAL A 147 -11.90 -7.65 2.26
N ALA A 148 -11.65 -7.02 3.42
CA ALA A 148 -12.57 -7.03 4.55
C ALA A 148 -13.96 -6.48 4.16
N PHE A 149 -14.02 -5.39 3.39
CA PHE A 149 -15.28 -4.86 2.90
C PHE A 149 -15.96 -5.81 1.89
N LEU A 150 -15.24 -6.30 0.88
CA LEU A 150 -15.79 -7.19 -0.14
C LEU A 150 -16.40 -8.46 0.47
N ARG A 151 -15.84 -8.97 1.55
CA ARG A 151 -16.40 -10.10 2.32
C ARG A 151 -17.77 -9.81 2.94
N THR A 152 -18.09 -8.56 3.20
CA THR A 152 -19.41 -8.17 3.73
C THR A 152 -20.49 -8.16 2.65
N LEU A 153 -20.10 -8.10 1.36
CA LEU A 153 -21.03 -8.10 0.23
C LEU A 153 -21.53 -9.54 -0.05
N ARG A 154 -22.51 -9.93 0.72
CA ARG A 154 -23.20 -11.23 0.60
C ARG A 154 -24.61 -11.02 0.07
N ASP A 155 -25.08 -11.97 -0.71
CA ASP A 155 -26.45 -12.02 -1.20
C ASP A 155 -27.40 -12.50 -0.08
#